data_a6e48df4f245329bf3c64bf0358ca7a5
#
_entry.id   a6e48df4f245329bf3c64bf0358ca7a5
#
_cell.length_a   1.000
_cell.length_b   1.000
_cell.length_c   1.000
_cell.angle_alpha   90.00
_cell.angle_beta   90.00
_cell.angle_gamma   90.00
#
_symmetry.space_group_name_H-M   'P 1'
#
loop_
_entity.id
_entity.type
_entity.pdbx_description
1 polymer ?
#
loop_
_entity_poly.entity_id
_entity_poly.type
_entity_poly.pdbx_seq_one_letter_code
_entity_poly.pdbx_strand_id
1 'polypeptide(L)'
;MKDWIPLTIVLAMLTGWLVGCAKASSSETLIEYRRSGGIAGFDDHLVIKKNGEAIVDRKSERREFTLDDDTTDRLQTLFQEADFSQLRRRYLPSQQGADLFEYVVTYRGHTVRTMDGAVPSSLQPVLEALNRIVQAQGSP
;
A
#
# COMPACT_ATOMS: atom_id res chain seq x y z
N MET A 1 -77.77 9.64 -25.98
CA MET A 1 -77.27 8.35 -25.65
C MET A 1 -75.86 8.47 -25.26
N LYS A 2 -75.55 8.03 -24.10
CA LYS A 2 -74.38 8.49 -23.33
C LYS A 2 -73.27 7.50 -23.49
N ASP A 3 -72.27 7.92 -24.19
CA ASP A 3 -71.03 7.15 -24.34
C ASP A 3 -70.12 7.41 -23.16
N TRP A 4 -70.02 6.43 -22.31
CA TRP A 4 -69.16 6.48 -21.13
C TRP A 4 -67.85 5.79 -21.50
N ILE A 5 -66.83 6.57 -21.70
CA ILE A 5 -65.47 6.09 -21.92
C ILE A 5 -64.85 5.80 -20.54
N PRO A 6 -64.47 4.60 -20.20
CA PRO A 6 -63.71 4.36 -19.00
C PRO A 6 -62.23 4.76 -19.24
N LEU A 7 -61.79 5.70 -18.44
CA LEU A 7 -60.41 6.15 -18.35
C LEU A 7 -59.54 5.02 -17.80
N THR A 8 -58.93 4.26 -18.66
CA THR A 8 -57.92 3.28 -18.28
C THR A 8 -56.66 4.00 -17.83
N ILE A 9 -56.44 4.02 -16.55
CA ILE A 9 -55.21 4.49 -15.92
C ILE A 9 -54.10 3.50 -16.27
N VAL A 10 -53.23 3.85 -17.22
CA VAL A 10 -52.00 3.13 -17.45
C VAL A 10 -51.03 3.51 -16.36
N LEU A 11 -50.99 2.70 -15.32
CA LEU A 11 -49.98 2.78 -14.28
C LEU A 11 -48.64 2.25 -14.84
N ALA A 12 -47.84 3.11 -15.42
CA ALA A 12 -46.51 2.79 -15.85
C ALA A 12 -45.66 2.55 -14.58
N MET A 13 -45.42 1.28 -14.27
CA MET A 13 -44.43 0.88 -13.28
C MET A 13 -43.02 1.22 -13.82
N LEU A 14 -42.51 2.36 -13.42
CA LEU A 14 -41.08 2.65 -13.51
C LEU A 14 -40.37 1.75 -12.49
N THR A 15 -39.98 0.56 -12.92
CA THR A 15 -38.98 -0.24 -12.20
C THR A 15 -37.64 0.46 -12.35
N GLY A 16 -37.34 1.34 -11.40
CA GLY A 16 -36.02 1.94 -11.24
C GLY A 16 -35.00 0.84 -10.95
N TRP A 17 -34.18 0.53 -11.94
CA TRP A 17 -32.99 -0.27 -11.76
C TRP A 17 -32.01 0.58 -10.96
N LEU A 18 -31.98 0.39 -9.64
CA LEU A 18 -30.88 0.80 -8.80
C LEU A 18 -29.66 -0.03 -9.20
N VAL A 19 -28.94 0.42 -10.23
CA VAL A 19 -27.58 -0.02 -10.44
C VAL A 19 -26.78 0.52 -9.24
N GLY A 20 -26.73 -0.29 -8.20
CA GLY A 20 -25.80 -0.09 -7.11
C GLY A 20 -24.40 -0.18 -7.69
N CYS A 21 -23.79 0.96 -7.99
CA CYS A 21 -22.34 1.03 -8.10
C CYS A 21 -21.80 0.57 -6.75
N ALA A 22 -21.48 -0.72 -6.62
CA ALA A 22 -20.58 -1.20 -5.62
C ALA A 22 -19.27 -0.47 -5.87
N LYS A 23 -19.07 0.64 -5.20
CA LYS A 23 -17.79 1.31 -5.06
C LYS A 23 -16.88 0.24 -4.47
N ALA A 24 -16.08 -0.41 -5.31
CA ALA A 24 -14.97 -1.20 -4.83
C ALA A 24 -14.20 -0.24 -3.91
N SER A 25 -14.29 -0.47 -2.62
CA SER A 25 -13.50 0.26 -1.64
C SER A 25 -12.06 -0.09 -1.91
N SER A 26 -11.42 0.67 -2.82
CA SER A 26 -9.97 0.68 -2.90
C SER A 26 -9.52 1.26 -1.56
N SER A 27 -9.23 0.38 -0.61
CA SER A 27 -8.72 0.82 0.67
C SER A 27 -7.43 1.60 0.41
N GLU A 28 -7.38 2.79 0.98
CA GLU A 28 -6.28 3.73 0.80
C GLU A 28 -4.95 3.09 1.21
N THR A 29 -3.91 3.33 0.43
CA THR A 29 -2.55 2.87 0.73
C THR A 29 -2.06 3.51 2.04
N LEU A 30 -1.67 2.66 2.98
CA LEU A 30 -1.09 3.06 4.26
C LEU A 30 0.43 3.16 4.18
N ILE A 31 1.07 2.14 3.61
CA ILE A 31 2.52 2.02 3.48
C ILE A 31 2.85 1.61 2.05
N GLU A 32 3.83 2.25 1.46
CA GLU A 32 4.49 1.82 0.24
C GLU A 32 5.99 1.73 0.50
N TYR A 33 6.58 0.60 0.16
CA TYR A 33 7.99 0.33 0.38
C TYR A 33 8.61 -0.25 -0.89
N ARG A 34 9.74 0.32 -1.28
CA ARG A 34 10.55 -0.19 -2.38
C ARG A 34 11.99 -0.35 -1.92
N ARG A 35 12.58 -1.49 -2.27
CA ARG A 35 14.01 -1.76 -2.12
C ARG A 35 14.58 -2.13 -3.46
N SER A 36 15.59 -1.41 -3.91
CA SER A 36 16.24 -1.64 -5.19
C SER A 36 17.75 -1.56 -5.07
N GLY A 37 18.48 -2.21 -5.96
CA GLY A 37 19.94 -2.17 -6.01
C GLY A 37 20.60 -3.48 -5.61
N GLY A 38 21.83 -3.38 -5.12
CA GLY A 38 22.72 -4.52 -4.89
C GLY A 38 23.22 -5.18 -6.18
N ILE A 39 24.28 -5.99 -6.11
CA ILE A 39 24.88 -6.66 -7.28
C ILE A 39 23.87 -7.57 -8.00
N ALA A 40 22.95 -8.18 -7.26
CA ALA A 40 21.93 -9.08 -7.83
C ALA A 40 20.75 -8.36 -8.47
N GLY A 41 20.72 -7.02 -8.47
CA GLY A 41 19.67 -6.21 -9.08
C GLY A 41 18.31 -6.47 -8.43
N PHE A 42 18.21 -6.33 -7.11
CA PHE A 42 16.93 -6.43 -6.40
C PHE A 42 15.99 -5.31 -6.82
N ASP A 43 14.72 -5.62 -6.94
CA ASP A 43 13.63 -4.67 -7.12
C ASP A 43 12.39 -5.26 -6.45
N ASP A 44 12.26 -4.98 -5.15
CA ASP A 44 11.15 -5.42 -4.33
C ASP A 44 10.22 -4.23 -4.08
N HIS A 45 8.94 -4.42 -4.29
CA HIS A 45 7.91 -3.41 -4.04
C HIS A 45 6.80 -4.01 -3.19
N LEU A 46 6.52 -3.38 -2.05
CA LEU A 46 5.48 -3.77 -1.11
C LEU A 46 4.49 -2.63 -0.93
N VAL A 47 3.23 -2.91 -1.10
CA VAL A 47 2.12 -1.99 -0.81
C VAL A 47 1.25 -2.61 0.27
N ILE A 48 0.99 -1.87 1.34
CA ILE A 48 0.08 -2.26 2.42
C ILE A 48 -1.04 -1.23 2.49
N LYS A 49 -2.27 -1.69 2.44
CA LYS A 49 -3.47 -0.88 2.53
C LYS A 49 -3.94 -0.74 3.99
N LYS A 50 -4.79 0.25 4.26
CA LYS A 50 -5.34 0.49 5.60
C LYS A 50 -6.18 -0.68 6.15
N ASN A 51 -6.72 -1.52 5.28
CA ASN A 51 -7.49 -2.71 5.66
C ASN A 51 -6.64 -3.97 5.86
N GLY A 52 -5.30 -3.86 5.86
CA GLY A 52 -4.38 -4.99 6.00
C GLY A 52 -4.08 -5.75 4.72
N GLU A 53 -4.81 -5.50 3.62
CA GLU A 53 -4.44 -6.09 2.33
C GLU A 53 -3.06 -5.63 1.91
N ALA A 54 -2.24 -6.56 1.46
CA ALA A 54 -0.87 -6.28 1.06
C ALA A 54 -0.53 -6.96 -0.27
N ILE A 55 0.34 -6.30 -1.01
CA ILE A 55 0.81 -6.76 -2.31
C ILE A 55 2.34 -6.65 -2.31
N VAL A 56 3.00 -7.74 -2.64
CA VAL A 56 4.44 -7.78 -2.90
C VAL A 56 4.68 -8.08 -4.36
N ASP A 57 5.41 -7.21 -5.03
CA ASP A 57 5.97 -7.43 -6.37
C ASP A 57 7.48 -7.63 -6.25
N ARG A 58 7.99 -8.75 -6.76
CA ARG A 58 9.42 -9.09 -6.79
C ARG A 58 9.79 -9.60 -8.19
N LYS A 59 10.55 -8.82 -8.94
CA LYS A 59 10.93 -9.14 -10.33
C LYS A 59 9.69 -9.49 -11.18
N SER A 60 9.42 -10.78 -11.39
CA SER A 60 8.29 -11.28 -12.17
C SER A 60 7.19 -11.94 -11.31
N GLU A 61 7.35 -11.96 -9.99
CA GLU A 61 6.38 -12.56 -9.07
C GLU A 61 5.59 -11.49 -8.35
N ARG A 62 4.25 -11.63 -8.38
CA ARG A 62 3.33 -10.82 -7.62
C ARG A 62 2.55 -11.71 -6.66
N ARG A 63 2.50 -11.32 -5.39
CA ARG A 63 1.73 -12.01 -4.36
C ARG A 63 0.83 -11.03 -3.62
N GLU A 64 -0.40 -11.46 -3.42
CA GLU A 64 -1.41 -10.74 -2.63
C GLU A 64 -1.68 -11.54 -1.37
N PHE A 65 -1.73 -10.88 -0.23
CA PHE A 65 -1.96 -11.49 1.07
C PHE A 65 -2.59 -10.49 2.02
N THR A 66 -2.97 -10.93 3.20
CA THR A 66 -3.50 -10.05 4.25
C THR A 66 -2.59 -10.16 5.47
N LEU A 67 -2.20 -9.03 6.01
CA LEU A 67 -1.53 -8.95 7.30
C LEU A 67 -2.57 -9.05 8.41
N ASP A 68 -2.21 -9.73 9.49
CA ASP A 68 -2.99 -9.69 10.72
C ASP A 68 -2.96 -8.31 11.37
N ASP A 69 -3.94 -8.04 12.23
CA ASP A 69 -4.09 -6.75 12.89
C ASP A 69 -2.87 -6.44 13.79
N ASP A 70 -2.33 -7.44 14.49
CA ASP A 70 -1.17 -7.28 15.37
C ASP A 70 0.07 -6.84 14.58
N THR A 71 0.29 -7.41 13.41
CA THR A 71 1.40 -7.02 12.50
C THR A 71 1.20 -5.60 11.97
N THR A 72 -0.03 -5.26 11.60
CA THR A 72 -0.36 -3.92 11.11
C THR A 72 -0.17 -2.87 12.20
N ASP A 73 -0.65 -3.13 13.42
CA ASP A 73 -0.51 -2.23 14.56
C ASP A 73 0.97 -2.06 14.97
N ARG A 74 1.72 -3.16 14.95
CA ARG A 74 3.16 -3.11 15.21
C ARG A 74 3.91 -2.24 14.20
N LEU A 75 3.59 -2.35 12.92
CA LEU A 75 4.17 -1.49 11.89
C LEU A 75 3.85 -0.02 12.17
N GLN A 76 2.59 0.31 12.45
CA GLN A 76 2.21 1.68 12.77
C GLN A 76 2.95 2.23 14.00
N THR A 77 3.14 1.40 15.03
CA THR A 77 3.93 1.74 16.21
C THR A 77 5.39 2.06 15.85
N LEU A 78 6.03 1.23 15.03
CA LEU A 78 7.40 1.47 14.57
C LEU A 78 7.54 2.80 13.79
N PHE A 79 6.56 3.12 12.95
CA PHE A 79 6.55 4.42 12.23
C PHE A 79 6.37 5.60 13.18
N GLN A 80 5.61 5.45 14.26
CA GLN A 80 5.43 6.47 15.30
C GLN A 80 6.72 6.65 16.12
N GLU A 81 7.33 5.55 16.57
CA GLU A 81 8.60 5.57 17.32
C GLU A 81 9.76 6.16 16.49
N ALA A 82 9.72 5.98 15.19
CA ALA A 82 10.68 6.56 14.26
C ALA A 82 10.49 8.08 14.04
N ASP A 83 9.42 8.69 14.56
CA ASP A 83 9.00 10.06 14.21
C ASP A 83 8.98 10.27 12.69
N PHE A 84 8.48 9.29 11.94
CA PHE A 84 8.63 9.19 10.49
C PHE A 84 8.24 10.46 9.74
N SER A 85 7.19 11.14 10.18
CA SER A 85 6.72 12.39 9.58
C SER A 85 7.71 13.55 9.70
N GLN A 86 8.64 13.49 10.66
CA GLN A 86 9.67 14.49 10.92
C GLN A 86 11.00 14.17 10.21
N LEU A 87 11.13 12.98 9.64
CA LEU A 87 12.33 12.60 8.91
C LEU A 87 12.47 13.45 7.65
N ARG A 88 13.73 13.77 7.30
CA ARG A 88 14.02 14.42 6.02
C ARG A 88 13.65 13.48 4.87
N ARG A 89 13.23 14.05 3.75
CA ARG A 89 12.82 13.29 2.58
C ARG A 89 13.96 12.50 1.91
N ARG A 90 15.22 12.82 2.23
CA ARG A 90 16.38 12.19 1.58
C ARG A 90 17.56 12.08 2.53
N TYR A 91 18.17 10.89 2.56
CA TYR A 91 19.41 10.57 3.24
C TYR A 91 20.29 9.79 2.26
N LEU A 92 21.40 10.39 1.85
CA LEU A 92 22.34 9.77 0.91
C LEU A 92 23.70 9.64 1.57
N PRO A 93 24.43 8.53 1.33
CA PRO A 93 25.80 8.37 1.81
C PRO A 93 26.72 9.34 1.06
N SER A 94 27.83 9.70 1.70
CA SER A 94 28.88 10.53 1.09
C SER A 94 29.60 9.82 -0.06
N GLN A 95 29.62 8.49 -0.03
CA GLN A 95 30.18 7.65 -1.09
C GLN A 95 29.08 6.76 -1.66
N GLN A 96 28.97 6.73 -2.97
CA GLN A 96 28.05 5.85 -3.68
C GLN A 96 28.84 4.62 -4.17
N GLY A 97 28.29 3.43 -3.92
CA GLY A 97 28.83 2.15 -4.38
C GLY A 97 27.79 1.39 -5.20
N ALA A 98 28.27 0.53 -6.11
CA ALA A 98 27.37 -0.28 -6.95
C ALA A 98 26.58 -1.35 -6.16
N ASP A 99 26.99 -1.64 -4.94
CA ASP A 99 26.45 -2.70 -4.10
C ASP A 99 25.41 -2.20 -3.09
N LEU A 100 25.14 -0.90 -3.07
CA LEU A 100 24.25 -0.30 -2.09
C LEU A 100 22.79 -0.52 -2.46
N PHE A 101 21.97 -0.81 -1.44
CA PHE A 101 20.53 -0.78 -1.58
C PHE A 101 20.01 0.64 -1.41
N GLU A 102 19.04 0.99 -2.25
CA GLU A 102 18.20 2.17 -2.08
C GLU A 102 16.86 1.72 -1.48
N TYR A 103 16.37 2.47 -0.52
CA TYR A 103 15.09 2.27 0.14
C TYR A 103 14.24 3.52 -0.06
N VAL A 104 13.03 3.32 -0.52
CA VAL A 104 12.00 4.37 -0.59
C VAL A 104 10.82 3.90 0.25
N VAL A 105 10.47 4.67 1.25
CA VAL A 105 9.34 4.37 2.15
C VAL A 105 8.37 5.52 2.12
N THR A 106 7.12 5.23 1.87
CA THR A 106 6.01 6.19 2.01
C THR A 106 5.05 5.69 3.08
N TYR A 107 4.77 6.53 4.05
CA TYR A 107 3.78 6.27 5.10
C TYR A 107 2.87 7.48 5.24
N ARG A 108 1.55 7.24 5.12
CA ARG A 108 0.54 8.30 5.19
C ARG A 108 0.88 9.54 4.33
N GLY A 109 1.43 9.31 3.14
CA GLY A 109 1.77 10.37 2.18
C GLY A 109 3.12 11.07 2.39
N HIS A 110 3.84 10.79 3.50
CA HIS A 110 5.22 11.25 3.68
C HIS A 110 6.20 10.22 3.12
N THR A 111 7.11 10.67 2.25
CA THR A 111 8.09 9.78 1.60
C THR A 111 9.51 10.10 2.07
N VAL A 112 10.23 9.05 2.46
CA VAL A 112 11.64 9.09 2.82
C VAL A 112 12.42 8.18 1.89
N ARG A 113 13.49 8.71 1.28
CA ARG A 113 14.45 7.96 0.47
C ARG A 113 15.78 7.90 1.21
N THR A 114 16.34 6.71 1.34
CA THR A 114 17.64 6.48 1.96
C THR A 114 18.41 5.38 1.24
N MET A 115 19.69 5.28 1.52
CA MET A 115 20.56 4.23 0.99
C MET A 115 21.39 3.62 2.13
N ASP A 116 21.93 2.43 1.88
CA ASP A 116 22.90 1.83 2.79
C ASP A 116 24.00 2.83 3.17
N GLY A 117 24.39 2.83 4.44
CA GLY A 117 25.37 3.78 4.98
C GLY A 117 24.79 5.16 5.31
N ALA A 118 23.54 5.47 4.97
CA ALA A 118 22.89 6.73 5.33
C ALA A 118 21.52 6.56 6.00
N VAL A 119 21.15 5.33 6.34
CA VAL A 119 19.88 5.03 7.01
C VAL A 119 19.86 5.65 8.40
N PRO A 120 18.88 6.53 8.72
CA PRO A 120 18.71 7.03 10.09
C PRO A 120 18.48 5.87 11.05
N SER A 121 19.11 5.92 12.24
CA SER A 121 18.96 4.85 13.25
C SER A 121 17.50 4.60 13.66
N SER A 122 16.68 5.65 13.71
CA SER A 122 15.25 5.53 14.03
C SER A 122 14.44 4.82 12.90
N LEU A 123 14.93 4.85 11.67
CA LEU A 123 14.26 4.20 10.54
C LEU A 123 14.65 2.72 10.37
N GLN A 124 15.76 2.29 10.96
CA GLN A 124 16.25 0.91 10.83
C GLN A 124 15.21 -0.14 11.25
N PRO A 125 14.53 -0.04 12.42
CA PRO A 125 13.51 -1.03 12.80
C PRO A 125 12.34 -1.13 11.83
N VAL A 126 11.96 0.00 11.21
CA VAL A 126 10.92 0.04 10.17
C VAL A 126 11.37 -0.74 8.94
N LEU A 127 12.57 -0.47 8.43
CA LEU A 127 13.12 -1.17 7.27
C LEU A 127 13.27 -2.67 7.51
N GLU A 128 13.73 -3.07 8.70
CA GLU A 128 13.85 -4.48 9.07
C GLU A 128 12.49 -5.19 9.09
N ALA A 129 11.45 -4.53 9.62
CA ALA A 129 10.11 -5.09 9.66
C ALA A 129 9.53 -5.26 8.23
N LEU A 130 9.68 -4.24 7.37
CA LEU A 130 9.23 -4.30 5.98
C LEU A 130 9.98 -5.35 5.17
N ASN A 131 11.31 -5.45 5.35
CA ASN A 131 12.12 -6.47 4.71
C ASN A 131 11.70 -7.89 5.12
N ARG A 132 11.40 -8.13 6.40
CA ARG A 132 10.90 -9.43 6.86
C ARG A 132 9.60 -9.82 6.18
N ILE A 133 8.67 -8.88 6.03
CA ILE A 133 7.41 -9.14 5.33
C ILE A 133 7.68 -9.52 3.87
N VAL A 134 8.51 -8.77 3.16
CA VAL A 134 8.88 -9.06 1.76
C VAL A 134 9.53 -10.45 1.64
N GLN A 135 10.46 -10.79 2.54
CA GLN A 135 11.16 -12.07 2.52
C GLN A 135 10.25 -13.25 2.84
N ALA A 136 9.32 -13.11 3.79
CA ALA A 136 8.36 -14.15 4.15
C ALA A 136 7.45 -14.54 2.96
N GLN A 137 7.22 -13.63 2.03
CA GLN A 137 6.43 -13.90 0.83
C GLN A 137 7.25 -14.43 -0.35
N GLY A 138 8.58 -14.47 -0.24
CA GLY A 138 9.48 -14.84 -1.34
C GLY A 138 10.12 -16.23 -1.22
N SER A 139 9.76 -17.03 -0.21
CA SER A 139 10.23 -18.41 -0.11
C SER A 139 9.24 -19.35 -0.78
N PRO A 140 9.71 -20.27 -1.66
CA PRO A 140 8.89 -21.35 -2.19
C PRO A 140 8.55 -22.34 -1.09
#